data_bd875e72f73dff3413b7273fa44b79da
#
_entry.id   bd875e72f73dff3413b7273fa44b79da
#
_cell.length_a   1.000
_cell.length_b   1.000
_cell.length_c   1.000
_cell.angle_alpha   90.00
_cell.angle_beta   90.00
_cell.angle_gamma   90.00
#
_symmetry.space_group_name_H-M   'P 1'
#
loop_
_entity.id
_entity.type
_entity.pdbx_description
1 polymer ?
#
loop_
_entity_poly.entity_id
_entity_poly.type
_entity_poly.pdbx_seq_one_letter_code
_entity_poly.pdbx_strand_id
1 'polypeptide(L)'
;MANRDHSMDDGIIQAAYSEFLAYGFQKASLHKIAEKAGVTTGAIYTRYKNKDALFASLLQDFFETMQVLFTPVAEEYEKAKCSAQPEDILRAINAEEQVYFQLLTEHCNDCTLFFCRSDGSSIETVLHELMNRKAEQTVEFFSHIYGKAPNADAIRLLMGSQFWYFRQLLDQHMEEGRMLTCLQAVLDFTNAGWRQLCDTLQ
;
A
#
# COMPACT_ATOMS: atom_id res chain seq x y z
N MET A 1 -29.07 -26.22 -5.92
CA MET A 1 -27.97 -25.26 -5.68
C MET A 1 -26.69 -26.07 -5.76
N ALA A 2 -25.83 -25.82 -6.76
CA ALA A 2 -24.55 -26.52 -6.88
C ALA A 2 -23.65 -26.07 -5.70
N ASN A 3 -23.17 -27.06 -4.96
CA ASN A 3 -22.20 -26.85 -3.87
C ASN A 3 -20.95 -26.19 -4.51
N ARG A 4 -20.65 -24.95 -4.15
CA ARG A 4 -19.44 -24.25 -4.63
C ARG A 4 -18.25 -25.06 -4.11
N ASP A 5 -17.46 -25.59 -5.01
CA ASP A 5 -16.27 -26.37 -4.63
C ASP A 5 -15.17 -25.38 -4.18
N HIS A 6 -15.12 -25.11 -2.88
CA HIS A 6 -14.18 -24.19 -2.25
C HIS A 6 -12.71 -24.57 -2.56
N SER A 7 -12.40 -25.88 -2.69
CA SER A 7 -11.04 -26.34 -2.97
C SER A 7 -10.54 -25.89 -4.37
N MET A 8 -11.45 -25.79 -5.34
CA MET A 8 -11.13 -25.30 -6.68
C MET A 8 -10.94 -23.77 -6.70
N ASP A 9 -11.69 -23.04 -5.87
CA ASP A 9 -11.54 -21.60 -5.72
C ASP A 9 -10.17 -21.28 -5.10
N ASP A 10 -9.75 -22.01 -4.05
CA ASP A 10 -8.43 -21.88 -3.43
C ASP A 10 -7.28 -22.16 -4.43
N GLY A 11 -7.42 -23.18 -5.28
CA GLY A 11 -6.45 -23.50 -6.32
C GLY A 11 -6.29 -22.37 -7.36
N ILE A 12 -7.40 -21.74 -7.78
CA ILE A 12 -7.38 -20.59 -8.69
C ILE A 12 -6.70 -19.39 -8.02
N ILE A 13 -7.06 -19.08 -6.77
CA ILE A 13 -6.49 -17.96 -6.01
C ILE A 13 -4.97 -18.13 -5.86
N GLN A 14 -4.48 -19.29 -5.43
CA GLN A 14 -3.04 -19.54 -5.28
C GLN A 14 -2.28 -19.47 -6.60
N ALA A 15 -2.83 -20.03 -7.68
CA ALA A 15 -2.24 -19.97 -9.01
C ALA A 15 -2.20 -18.52 -9.54
N ALA A 16 -3.30 -17.76 -9.33
CA ALA A 16 -3.39 -16.36 -9.71
C ALA A 16 -2.41 -15.50 -8.92
N TYR A 17 -2.35 -15.68 -7.61
CA TYR A 17 -1.43 -14.96 -6.72
C TYR A 17 0.02 -15.11 -7.21
N SER A 18 0.46 -16.36 -7.44
CA SER A 18 1.82 -16.64 -7.91
C SER A 18 2.10 -16.08 -9.31
N GLU A 19 1.13 -16.12 -10.23
CA GLU A 19 1.29 -15.60 -11.60
C GLU A 19 1.35 -14.07 -11.62
N PHE A 20 0.46 -13.40 -10.88
CA PHE A 20 0.47 -11.94 -10.81
C PHE A 20 1.69 -11.40 -10.06
N LEU A 21 2.12 -12.07 -8.98
CA LEU A 21 3.34 -11.67 -8.27
C LEU A 21 4.59 -11.75 -9.16
N ALA A 22 4.69 -12.80 -9.97
CA ALA A 22 5.83 -13.00 -10.87
C ALA A 22 5.85 -12.06 -12.07
N TYR A 23 4.69 -11.82 -12.71
CA TYR A 23 4.64 -11.16 -14.03
C TYR A 23 3.91 -9.80 -14.02
N GLY A 24 3.25 -9.44 -12.92
CA GLY A 24 2.40 -8.26 -12.83
C GLY A 24 1.07 -8.41 -13.58
N PHE A 25 0.14 -7.51 -13.32
CA PHE A 25 -1.19 -7.57 -13.90
C PHE A 25 -1.15 -7.61 -15.43
N GLN A 26 -0.42 -6.73 -16.10
CA GLN A 26 -0.44 -6.63 -17.55
C GLN A 26 0.02 -7.93 -18.24
N LYS A 27 1.12 -8.53 -17.78
CA LYS A 27 1.78 -9.68 -18.41
C LYS A 27 1.26 -11.04 -17.94
N ALA A 28 0.57 -11.13 -16.81
CA ALA A 28 0.01 -12.38 -16.30
C ALA A 28 -1.02 -12.98 -17.26
N SER A 29 -1.05 -14.32 -17.34
CA SER A 29 -1.88 -15.06 -18.28
C SER A 29 -2.93 -15.91 -17.56
N LEU A 30 -4.23 -15.66 -17.84
CA LEU A 30 -5.33 -16.48 -17.32
C LEU A 30 -5.22 -17.95 -17.78
N HIS A 31 -4.63 -18.20 -18.94
CA HIS A 31 -4.39 -19.55 -19.42
C HIS A 31 -3.39 -20.29 -18.51
N LYS A 32 -2.27 -19.64 -18.16
CA LYS A 32 -1.28 -20.21 -17.23
C LYS A 32 -1.85 -20.38 -15.81
N ILE A 33 -2.68 -19.46 -15.36
CA ILE A 33 -3.38 -19.59 -14.08
C ILE A 33 -4.29 -20.82 -14.11
N ALA A 34 -5.09 -21.00 -15.15
CA ALA A 34 -5.97 -22.16 -15.31
C ALA A 34 -5.18 -23.47 -15.34
N GLU A 35 -4.08 -23.52 -16.10
CA GLU A 35 -3.18 -24.67 -16.19
C GLU A 35 -2.61 -25.05 -14.82
N LYS A 36 -2.07 -24.08 -14.08
CA LYS A 36 -1.51 -24.28 -12.73
C LYS A 36 -2.58 -24.73 -11.72
N ALA A 37 -3.81 -24.20 -11.83
CA ALA A 37 -4.92 -24.58 -10.97
C ALA A 37 -5.61 -25.89 -11.35
N GLY A 38 -5.20 -26.52 -12.46
CA GLY A 38 -5.83 -27.76 -12.96
C GLY A 38 -7.26 -27.56 -13.45
N VAL A 39 -7.62 -26.36 -13.93
CA VAL A 39 -8.97 -26.01 -14.39
C VAL A 39 -8.93 -25.48 -15.84
N THR A 40 -10.10 -25.24 -16.43
CA THR A 40 -10.19 -24.52 -17.71
C THR A 40 -10.25 -23.00 -17.50
N THR A 41 -9.83 -22.23 -18.50
CA THR A 41 -10.00 -20.76 -18.48
C THR A 41 -11.49 -20.37 -18.35
N GLY A 42 -12.39 -21.16 -18.94
CA GLY A 42 -13.83 -20.99 -18.77
C GLY A 42 -14.31 -21.11 -17.32
N ALA A 43 -13.69 -22.00 -16.53
CA ALA A 43 -13.99 -22.14 -15.11
C ALA A 43 -13.59 -20.87 -14.32
N ILE A 44 -12.50 -20.19 -14.70
CA ILE A 44 -12.12 -18.89 -14.11
C ILE A 44 -13.18 -17.85 -14.47
N TYR A 45 -13.59 -17.71 -15.73
CA TYR A 45 -14.60 -16.73 -16.16
C TYR A 45 -15.99 -16.97 -15.55
N THR A 46 -16.29 -18.19 -15.11
CA THR A 46 -17.53 -18.48 -14.40
C THR A 46 -17.55 -17.84 -12.98
N ARG A 47 -16.36 -17.64 -12.38
CA ARG A 47 -16.18 -17.12 -11.03
C ARG A 47 -15.83 -15.63 -11.00
N TYR A 48 -15.00 -15.21 -11.93
CA TYR A 48 -14.50 -13.85 -12.04
C TYR A 48 -14.85 -13.27 -13.41
N LYS A 49 -15.53 -12.12 -13.41
CA LYS A 49 -16.01 -11.45 -14.62
C LYS A 49 -14.91 -11.24 -15.67
N ASN A 50 -13.69 -10.95 -15.22
CA ASN A 50 -12.52 -10.69 -16.05
C ASN A 50 -11.24 -10.85 -15.20
N LYS A 51 -10.07 -10.67 -15.84
CA LYS A 51 -8.75 -10.72 -15.20
C LYS A 51 -8.62 -9.70 -14.06
N ASP A 52 -9.19 -8.52 -14.22
CA ASP A 52 -9.17 -7.44 -13.23
C ASP A 52 -9.94 -7.81 -11.96
N ALA A 53 -11.14 -8.40 -12.10
CA ALA A 53 -11.92 -8.89 -10.96
C ALA A 53 -11.21 -10.01 -10.20
N LEU A 54 -10.49 -10.91 -10.89
CA LEU A 54 -9.64 -11.92 -10.25
C LEU A 54 -8.48 -11.25 -9.50
N PHE A 55 -7.80 -10.29 -10.12
CA PHE A 55 -6.68 -9.58 -9.49
C PHE A 55 -7.13 -8.81 -8.25
N ALA A 56 -8.22 -8.04 -8.35
CA ALA A 56 -8.78 -7.28 -7.23
C ALA A 56 -9.20 -8.18 -6.06
N SER A 57 -9.72 -9.39 -6.34
CA SER A 57 -10.11 -10.33 -5.28
C SER A 57 -8.92 -10.83 -4.44
N LEU A 58 -7.71 -10.85 -4.99
CA LEU A 58 -6.51 -11.26 -4.25
C LEU A 58 -6.08 -10.24 -3.19
N LEU A 59 -6.50 -8.98 -3.34
CA LEU A 59 -6.12 -7.88 -2.46
C LEU A 59 -7.21 -7.49 -1.46
N GLN A 60 -8.35 -8.19 -1.46
CA GLN A 60 -9.47 -7.85 -0.58
C GLN A 60 -9.06 -7.95 0.90
N ASP A 61 -8.50 -9.08 1.33
CA ASP A 61 -8.05 -9.29 2.71
C ASP A 61 -6.92 -8.31 3.07
N PHE A 62 -6.06 -7.97 2.11
CA PHE A 62 -5.02 -6.97 2.30
C PHE A 62 -5.59 -5.57 2.55
N PHE A 63 -6.65 -5.16 1.85
CA PHE A 63 -7.31 -3.89 2.13
C PHE A 63 -7.97 -3.85 3.50
N GLU A 64 -8.56 -4.96 3.95
CA GLU A 64 -9.10 -5.07 5.31
C GLU A 64 -7.97 -4.97 6.34
N THR A 65 -6.83 -5.63 6.11
CA THR A 65 -5.62 -5.52 6.94
C THR A 65 -5.11 -4.08 6.99
N MET A 66 -4.97 -3.42 5.85
CA MET A 66 -4.57 -2.01 5.76
C MET A 66 -5.50 -1.12 6.59
N GLN A 67 -6.81 -1.32 6.49
CA GLN A 67 -7.78 -0.56 7.28
C GLN A 67 -7.57 -0.77 8.78
N VAL A 68 -7.40 -1.99 9.23
CA VAL A 68 -7.15 -2.32 10.64
C VAL A 68 -5.86 -1.67 11.14
N LEU A 69 -4.77 -1.76 10.38
CA LEU A 69 -3.46 -1.24 10.77
C LEU A 69 -3.42 0.30 10.80
N PHE A 70 -4.08 0.98 9.85
CA PHE A 70 -4.07 2.44 9.77
C PHE A 70 -5.14 3.14 10.60
N THR A 71 -6.14 2.43 11.13
CA THR A 71 -7.15 3.03 12.01
C THR A 71 -6.54 3.68 13.26
N PRO A 72 -5.67 3.00 14.04
CA PRO A 72 -5.00 3.62 15.19
C PRO A 72 -4.08 4.80 14.81
N VAL A 73 -3.44 4.73 13.64
CA VAL A 73 -2.60 5.82 13.12
C VAL A 73 -3.44 7.07 12.88
N ALA A 74 -4.61 6.91 12.25
CA ALA A 74 -5.53 8.02 12.01
C ALA A 74 -6.00 8.67 13.33
N GLU A 75 -6.26 7.86 14.38
CA GLU A 75 -6.61 8.36 15.72
C GLU A 75 -5.48 9.17 16.35
N GLU A 76 -4.22 8.74 16.22
CA GLU A 76 -3.07 9.50 16.72
C GLU A 76 -2.89 10.83 15.95
N TYR A 77 -3.11 10.87 14.64
CA TYR A 77 -3.11 12.12 13.88
C TYR A 77 -4.25 13.07 14.29
N GLU A 78 -5.44 12.59 14.58
CA GLU A 78 -6.53 13.43 15.10
C GLU A 78 -6.23 13.98 16.51
N LYS A 79 -5.62 13.20 17.40
CA LYS A 79 -5.14 13.69 18.70
C LYS A 79 -4.08 14.77 18.53
N ALA A 80 -3.12 14.56 17.63
CA ALA A 80 -2.07 15.53 17.31
C ALA A 80 -2.65 16.85 16.77
N LYS A 81 -3.67 16.80 15.91
CA LYS A 81 -4.40 18.00 15.45
C LYS A 81 -5.04 18.76 16.62
N CYS A 82 -5.70 18.05 17.52
CA CYS A 82 -6.38 18.68 18.67
C CYS A 82 -5.42 19.33 19.68
N SER A 83 -4.28 18.69 19.94
CA SER A 83 -3.31 19.16 20.94
C SER A 83 -2.33 20.18 20.38
N ALA A 84 -1.97 20.05 19.10
CA ALA A 84 -0.87 20.76 18.43
C ALA A 84 0.48 20.65 19.18
N GLN A 85 0.64 19.61 20.04
CA GLN A 85 1.87 19.42 20.79
C GLN A 85 2.90 18.59 19.99
N PRO A 86 4.19 18.95 20.03
CA PRO A 86 5.23 18.22 19.28
C PRO A 86 5.31 16.73 19.64
N GLU A 87 5.06 16.38 20.91
CA GLU A 87 5.08 14.99 21.36
C GLU A 87 3.96 14.16 20.73
N ASP A 88 2.77 14.71 20.53
CA ASP A 88 1.64 14.00 19.92
C ASP A 88 1.85 13.87 18.40
N ILE A 89 2.42 14.88 17.75
CA ILE A 89 2.81 14.82 16.35
C ILE A 89 3.85 13.70 16.14
N LEU A 90 4.88 13.66 16.98
CA LEU A 90 5.90 12.63 16.91
C LEU A 90 5.34 11.22 17.16
N ARG A 91 4.37 11.08 18.07
CA ARG A 91 3.68 9.81 18.34
C ARG A 91 2.91 9.32 17.12
N ALA A 92 2.18 10.20 16.43
CA ALA A 92 1.44 9.85 15.21
C ALA A 92 2.39 9.40 14.09
N ILE A 93 3.52 10.09 13.89
CA ILE A 93 4.55 9.71 12.92
C ILE A 93 5.13 8.33 13.27
N ASN A 94 5.52 8.10 14.54
CA ASN A 94 6.07 6.82 14.96
C ASN A 94 5.06 5.66 14.80
N ALA A 95 3.77 5.91 15.07
CA ALA A 95 2.71 4.91 14.86
C ALA A 95 2.60 4.54 13.37
N GLU A 96 2.67 5.50 12.46
CA GLU A 96 2.65 5.26 11.02
C GLU A 96 3.89 4.46 10.56
N GLU A 97 5.07 4.79 11.06
CA GLU A 97 6.31 4.05 10.75
C GLU A 97 6.22 2.57 11.16
N GLN A 98 5.67 2.28 12.34
CA GLN A 98 5.49 0.90 12.79
C GLN A 98 4.60 0.11 11.83
N VAL A 99 3.57 0.72 11.26
CA VAL A 99 2.73 0.08 10.23
C VAL A 99 3.53 -0.24 8.97
N TYR A 100 4.42 0.65 8.52
CA TYR A 100 5.28 0.35 7.36
C TYR A 100 6.23 -0.82 7.62
N PHE A 101 6.83 -0.90 8.81
CA PHE A 101 7.65 -2.06 9.21
C PHE A 101 6.83 -3.34 9.21
N GLN A 102 5.63 -3.31 9.82
CA GLN A 102 4.74 -4.48 9.87
C GLN A 102 4.31 -4.92 8.47
N LEU A 103 3.94 -4.00 7.59
CA LEU A 103 3.57 -4.32 6.21
C LEU A 103 4.71 -5.01 5.45
N LEU A 104 5.97 -4.57 5.62
CA LEU A 104 7.10 -5.18 4.95
C LEU A 104 7.50 -6.54 5.55
N THR A 105 7.27 -6.78 6.84
CA THR A 105 7.58 -8.06 7.49
C THR A 105 6.48 -9.10 7.30
N GLU A 106 5.23 -8.73 7.46
CA GLU A 106 4.12 -9.67 7.51
C GLU A 106 3.35 -9.78 6.19
N HIS A 107 3.38 -8.73 5.35
CA HIS A 107 2.56 -8.59 4.14
C HIS A 107 3.36 -8.18 2.90
N CYS A 108 4.66 -8.52 2.83
CA CYS A 108 5.56 -8.09 1.77
C CYS A 108 5.05 -8.44 0.36
N ASN A 109 4.49 -9.64 0.17
CA ASN A 109 3.97 -10.07 -1.13
C ASN A 109 2.70 -9.33 -1.53
N ASP A 110 1.80 -9.05 -0.59
CA ASP A 110 0.58 -8.27 -0.84
C ASP A 110 0.92 -6.82 -1.16
N CYS A 111 1.88 -6.25 -0.41
CA CYS A 111 2.46 -4.95 -0.74
C CYS A 111 3.07 -4.96 -2.15
N THR A 112 3.79 -6.01 -2.53
CA THR A 112 4.37 -6.14 -3.87
C THR A 112 3.28 -6.19 -4.94
N LEU A 113 2.21 -6.97 -4.74
CA LEU A 113 1.07 -7.00 -5.66
C LEU A 113 0.44 -5.62 -5.82
N PHE A 114 0.16 -4.95 -4.69
CA PHE A 114 -0.52 -3.67 -4.67
C PHE A 114 0.34 -2.54 -5.27
N PHE A 115 1.58 -2.37 -4.79
CA PHE A 115 2.43 -1.23 -5.16
C PHE A 115 3.22 -1.44 -6.46
N CYS A 116 3.57 -2.70 -6.82
CA CYS A 116 4.52 -2.97 -7.90
C CYS A 116 3.92 -3.78 -9.07
N ARG A 117 2.80 -4.45 -8.88
CA ARG A 117 2.24 -5.41 -9.87
C ARG A 117 0.85 -5.03 -10.38
N SER A 118 0.30 -3.89 -9.96
CA SER A 118 -1.06 -3.46 -10.27
C SER A 118 -1.19 -2.63 -11.55
N ASP A 119 -0.10 -2.26 -12.21
CA ASP A 119 -0.10 -1.39 -13.39
C ASP A 119 -1.07 -1.92 -14.48
N GLY A 120 -2.00 -1.07 -14.94
CA GLY A 120 -3.04 -1.38 -15.92
C GLY A 120 -4.31 -2.05 -15.37
N SER A 121 -4.43 -2.22 -14.05
CA SER A 121 -5.62 -2.74 -13.37
C SER A 121 -6.45 -1.61 -12.73
N SER A 122 -7.66 -1.95 -12.25
CA SER A 122 -8.45 -1.04 -11.41
C SER A 122 -7.75 -0.70 -10.09
N ILE A 123 -6.88 -1.58 -9.60
CA ILE A 123 -6.09 -1.37 -8.38
C ILE A 123 -5.06 -0.24 -8.54
N GLU A 124 -4.52 -0.01 -9.73
CA GLU A 124 -3.67 1.15 -10.01
C GLU A 124 -4.40 2.47 -9.74
N THR A 125 -5.68 2.55 -10.12
CA THR A 125 -6.52 3.72 -9.81
C THR A 125 -6.69 3.91 -8.31
N VAL A 126 -6.97 2.82 -7.57
CA VAL A 126 -7.07 2.84 -6.11
C VAL A 126 -5.76 3.32 -5.47
N LEU A 127 -4.61 2.87 -5.97
CA LEU A 127 -3.29 3.30 -5.49
C LEU A 127 -3.09 4.81 -5.72
N HIS A 128 -3.40 5.33 -6.90
CA HIS A 128 -3.29 6.76 -7.19
C HIS A 128 -4.22 7.62 -6.32
N GLU A 129 -5.45 7.17 -6.11
CA GLU A 129 -6.40 7.83 -5.21
C GLU A 129 -5.89 7.84 -3.76
N LEU A 130 -5.32 6.74 -3.29
CA LEU A 130 -4.69 6.66 -1.96
C LEU A 130 -3.55 7.68 -1.81
N MET A 131 -2.66 7.76 -2.80
CA MET A 131 -1.54 8.70 -2.79
C MET A 131 -2.02 10.16 -2.77
N ASN A 132 -3.00 10.52 -3.60
CA ASN A 132 -3.57 11.85 -3.65
C ASN A 132 -4.23 12.23 -2.32
N ARG A 133 -5.05 11.33 -1.77
CA ARG A 133 -5.73 11.53 -0.47
C ARG A 133 -4.72 11.73 0.66
N LYS A 134 -3.64 10.95 0.70
CA LYS A 134 -2.58 11.10 1.70
C LYS A 134 -1.90 12.47 1.60
N ALA A 135 -1.61 12.94 0.38
CA ALA A 135 -1.03 14.26 0.17
C ALA A 135 -1.98 15.39 0.62
N GLU A 136 -3.26 15.28 0.31
CA GLU A 136 -4.28 16.25 0.76
C GLU A 136 -4.41 16.28 2.28
N GLN A 137 -4.50 15.12 2.93
CA GLN A 137 -4.51 15.00 4.38
C GLN A 137 -3.28 15.61 5.04
N THR A 138 -2.10 15.45 4.42
CA THR A 138 -0.85 16.04 4.90
C THR A 138 -0.89 17.58 4.81
N VAL A 139 -1.34 18.14 3.69
CA VAL A 139 -1.53 19.60 3.55
C VAL A 139 -2.49 20.14 4.60
N GLU A 140 -3.61 19.45 4.80
CA GLU A 140 -4.65 19.82 5.76
C GLU A 140 -4.11 19.79 7.21
N PHE A 141 -3.36 18.74 7.56
CA PHE A 141 -2.71 18.58 8.85
C PHE A 141 -1.77 19.75 9.15
N PHE A 142 -0.86 20.09 8.23
CA PHE A 142 0.08 21.21 8.39
C PHE A 142 -0.66 22.55 8.49
N SER A 143 -1.69 22.76 7.67
CA SER A 143 -2.50 23.99 7.70
C SER A 143 -3.19 24.17 9.04
N HIS A 144 -3.67 23.08 9.63
CA HIS A 144 -4.33 23.10 10.92
C HIS A 144 -3.35 23.42 12.06
N ILE A 145 -2.19 22.77 12.09
CA ILE A 145 -1.20 22.92 13.17
C ILE A 145 -0.50 24.30 13.14
N TYR A 146 -0.13 24.77 11.93
CA TYR A 146 0.72 25.96 11.79
C TYR A 146 -0.04 27.22 11.30
N GLY A 147 -1.35 27.11 11.07
CA GLY A 147 -2.19 28.23 10.61
C GLY A 147 -1.88 28.71 9.19
N LYS A 148 -1.00 28.02 8.46
CA LYS A 148 -0.65 28.28 7.06
C LYS A 148 -0.40 26.99 6.30
N ALA A 149 -0.86 26.92 5.06
CA ALA A 149 -0.64 25.78 4.21
C ALA A 149 0.81 25.79 3.68
N PRO A 150 1.53 24.66 3.76
CA PRO A 150 2.73 24.48 2.96
C PRO A 150 2.37 24.47 1.46
N ASN A 151 3.36 24.63 0.60
CA ASN A 151 3.12 24.50 -0.84
C ASN A 151 2.58 23.10 -1.16
N ALA A 152 1.30 23.04 -1.59
CA ALA A 152 0.59 21.77 -1.82
C ALA A 152 1.26 20.92 -2.91
N ASP A 153 1.85 21.55 -3.94
CA ASP A 153 2.56 20.80 -5.00
C ASP A 153 3.86 20.21 -4.47
N ALA A 154 4.58 20.94 -3.61
CA ALA A 154 5.77 20.39 -2.93
C ALA A 154 5.41 19.20 -2.04
N ILE A 155 4.31 19.28 -1.28
CA ILE A 155 3.81 18.15 -0.45
C ILE A 155 3.48 16.95 -1.33
N ARG A 156 2.77 17.13 -2.46
CA ARG A 156 2.47 16.04 -3.39
C ARG A 156 3.73 15.36 -3.93
N LEU A 157 4.75 16.14 -4.29
CA LEU A 157 6.03 15.60 -4.76
C LEU A 157 6.77 14.83 -3.67
N LEU A 158 6.81 15.36 -2.43
CA LEU A 158 7.43 14.69 -1.28
C LEU A 158 6.71 13.38 -0.93
N MET A 159 5.39 13.39 -0.87
CA MET A 159 4.59 12.18 -0.66
C MET A 159 4.78 11.17 -1.78
N GLY A 160 4.79 11.62 -3.04
CA GLY A 160 5.09 10.77 -4.20
C GLY A 160 6.46 10.11 -4.11
N SER A 161 7.48 10.82 -3.60
CA SER A 161 8.82 10.26 -3.40
C SER A 161 8.85 9.16 -2.33
N GLN A 162 8.07 9.28 -1.25
CA GLN A 162 7.95 8.25 -0.22
C GLN A 162 7.34 6.96 -0.78
N PHE A 163 6.27 7.06 -1.56
CA PHE A 163 5.69 5.90 -2.26
C PHE A 163 6.68 5.27 -3.25
N TRP A 164 7.46 6.09 -3.96
CA TRP A 164 8.50 5.59 -4.87
C TRP A 164 9.58 4.81 -4.11
N TYR A 165 10.08 5.31 -2.97
CA TYR A 165 11.04 4.59 -2.14
C TYR A 165 10.48 3.24 -1.66
N PHE A 166 9.22 3.23 -1.18
CA PHE A 166 8.57 2.00 -0.73
C PHE A 166 8.45 0.98 -1.87
N ARG A 167 8.04 1.42 -3.06
CA ARG A 167 8.00 0.60 -4.27
C ARG A 167 9.38 0.04 -4.63
N GLN A 168 10.45 0.84 -4.52
CA GLN A 168 11.81 0.38 -4.80
C GLN A 168 12.27 -0.69 -3.80
N LEU A 169 11.95 -0.57 -2.52
CA LEU A 169 12.26 -1.58 -1.51
C LEU A 169 11.63 -2.93 -1.83
N LEU A 170 10.37 -2.93 -2.28
CA LEU A 170 9.63 -4.13 -2.65
C LEU A 170 10.13 -4.78 -3.95
N ASP A 171 10.49 -3.98 -4.95
CA ASP A 171 10.82 -4.48 -6.30
C ASP A 171 12.25 -5.05 -6.42
N GLN A 172 13.15 -4.70 -5.50
CA GLN A 172 14.56 -5.12 -5.54
C GLN A 172 14.81 -6.54 -5.01
N HIS A 173 13.79 -7.27 -4.54
CA HIS A 173 13.91 -8.63 -3.99
C HIS A 173 15.03 -8.74 -2.95
N MET A 174 15.17 -7.74 -2.07
CA MET A 174 16.17 -7.74 -1.02
C MET A 174 15.85 -8.80 0.03
N GLU A 175 16.89 -9.28 0.72
CA GLU A 175 16.70 -10.00 1.97
C GLU A 175 16.00 -9.09 3.00
N GLU A 176 15.09 -9.66 3.79
CA GLU A 176 14.23 -8.93 4.73
C GLU A 176 15.01 -7.99 5.66
N GLY A 177 16.08 -8.46 6.31
CA GLY A 177 16.89 -7.64 7.21
C GLY A 177 17.52 -6.43 6.53
N ARG A 178 17.97 -6.61 5.27
CA ARG A 178 18.49 -5.51 4.45
C ARG A 178 17.39 -4.53 4.04
N MET A 179 16.22 -5.03 3.68
CA MET A 179 15.06 -4.22 3.30
C MET A 179 14.62 -3.33 4.47
N LEU A 180 14.52 -3.89 5.68
CA LEU A 180 14.16 -3.14 6.89
C LEU A 180 15.21 -2.09 7.27
N THR A 181 16.50 -2.40 7.10
CA THR A 181 17.58 -1.42 7.31
C THR A 181 17.47 -0.26 6.32
N CYS A 182 17.15 -0.53 5.05
CA CYS A 182 16.93 0.50 4.05
C CYS A 182 15.68 1.33 4.35
N LEU A 183 14.58 0.69 4.79
CA LEU A 183 13.37 1.39 5.22
C LEU A 183 13.69 2.37 6.35
N GLN A 184 14.39 1.92 7.39
CA GLN A 184 14.77 2.79 8.51
C GLN A 184 15.56 4.02 8.03
N ALA A 185 16.56 3.82 7.18
CA ALA A 185 17.35 4.93 6.65
C ALA A 185 16.50 5.94 5.83
N VAL A 186 15.52 5.45 5.05
CA VAL A 186 14.59 6.31 4.31
C VAL A 186 13.69 7.08 5.26
N LEU A 187 13.15 6.43 6.29
CA LEU A 187 12.29 7.07 7.29
C LEU A 187 13.05 8.13 8.08
N ASP A 188 14.27 7.84 8.54
CA ASP A 188 15.12 8.80 9.25
C ASP A 188 15.40 10.06 8.40
N PHE A 189 15.71 9.86 7.11
CA PHE A 189 15.93 10.96 6.17
C PHE A 189 14.66 11.79 5.93
N THR A 190 13.55 11.15 5.67
CA THR A 190 12.27 11.83 5.41
C THR A 190 11.76 12.57 6.64
N ASN A 191 11.89 11.99 7.84
CA ASN A 191 11.51 12.63 9.10
C ASN A 191 12.37 13.86 9.42
N ALA A 192 13.68 13.80 9.16
CA ALA A 192 14.54 14.97 9.29
C ALA A 192 14.09 16.11 8.34
N GLY A 193 13.71 15.77 7.10
CA GLY A 193 13.15 16.70 6.14
C GLY A 193 11.81 17.31 6.59
N TRP A 194 10.91 16.49 7.11
CA TRP A 194 9.63 16.95 7.65
C TRP A 194 9.81 17.88 8.85
N ARG A 195 10.70 17.57 9.78
CA ARG A 195 11.03 18.46 10.92
C ARG A 195 11.53 19.80 10.42
N GLN A 196 12.47 19.83 9.48
CA GLN A 196 12.98 21.08 8.91
C GLN A 196 11.88 21.89 8.23
N LEU A 197 10.95 21.23 7.52
CA LEU A 197 9.79 21.91 6.93
C LEU A 197 8.90 22.52 8.01
N CYS A 198 8.63 21.80 9.09
CA CYS A 198 7.86 22.31 10.25
C CYS A 198 8.51 23.57 10.84
N ASP A 199 9.83 23.57 11.05
CA ASP A 199 10.56 24.71 11.60
C ASP A 199 10.45 25.96 10.70
N THR A 200 10.33 25.79 9.38
CA THR A 200 10.13 26.91 8.43
C THR A 200 8.70 27.42 8.41
N LEU A 201 7.74 26.67 8.96
CA LEU A 201 6.34 27.07 9.05
C LEU A 201 5.98 27.78 10.36
N GLN A 202 6.80 27.64 11.39
CA GLN A 202 6.67 28.39 12.64
C GLN A 202 7.06 29.86 12.42
#